data_890be9a9787f584b3ed268c53bc5f14e
#
_entry.id   890be9a9787f584b3ed268c53bc5f14e
#
_cell.length_a   1.000
_cell.length_b   1.000
_cell.length_c   1.000
_cell.angle_alpha   90.00
_cell.angle_beta   90.00
_cell.angle_gamma   90.00
#
_symmetry.space_group_name_H-M   'P 1'
#
loop_
_entity.id
_entity.type
_entity.pdbx_description
1 polymer ?
#
loop_
_entity_poly.entity_id
_entity_poly.type
_entity_poly.pdbx_seq_one_letter_code
_entity_poly.pdbx_strand_id
1 'polypeptide(L)'
;FADTAAFCEQYDFPADHCGNTIIVSAKKPPGEYCACIVRGSERLDVNQTVKRLMGVSRLSFASAEETQNLTGMMIGGVTPFGLPAGLSIYADEKLLALDYVILGSGNRSSKFKINPAELYKVPGLNFVVSLSKD
;
A
#
# COMPACT_ATOMS: atom_id res chain seq x y z
N PHE A 1 8.34 -0.08 2.64
CA PHE A 1 8.07 0.39 1.26
C PHE A 1 9.34 0.44 0.44
N ALA A 2 10.42 0.84 1.04
CA ALA A 2 11.72 0.90 0.38
C ALA A 2 12.16 -0.47 -0.15
N ASP A 3 11.73 -1.54 0.50
CA ASP A 3 12.15 -2.89 0.13
C ASP A 3 11.53 -3.35 -1.18
N THR A 4 10.30 -2.93 -1.49
CA THR A 4 9.70 -3.27 -2.78
C THR A 4 10.44 -2.55 -3.91
N ALA A 5 10.75 -1.28 -3.73
CA ALA A 5 11.51 -0.53 -4.73
C ALA A 5 12.93 -1.10 -4.90
N ALA A 6 13.59 -1.44 -3.80
CA ALA A 6 14.92 -2.05 -3.83
C ALA A 6 14.90 -3.41 -4.52
N PHE A 7 13.87 -4.23 -4.26
CA PHE A 7 13.70 -5.51 -4.91
C PHE A 7 13.55 -5.35 -6.42
N CYS A 8 12.70 -4.41 -6.84
CA CYS A 8 12.49 -4.17 -8.27
C CYS A 8 13.78 -3.72 -8.96
N GLU A 9 14.54 -2.85 -8.31
CA GLU A 9 15.82 -2.40 -8.83
C GLU A 9 16.80 -3.55 -8.95
N GLN A 10 16.93 -4.37 -7.92
CA GLN A 10 17.88 -5.49 -7.87
C GLN A 10 17.59 -6.55 -8.93
N TYR A 11 16.31 -6.83 -9.18
CA TYR A 11 15.88 -7.88 -10.11
C TYR A 11 15.41 -7.33 -11.46
N ASP A 12 15.73 -6.07 -11.73
CA ASP A 12 15.47 -5.47 -13.04
C ASP A 12 13.97 -5.29 -13.37
N PHE A 13 13.13 -5.19 -12.35
CA PHE A 13 11.72 -4.84 -12.55
C PHE A 13 11.55 -3.33 -12.54
N PRO A 14 10.74 -2.76 -13.46
CA PRO A 14 10.48 -1.32 -13.45
C PRO A 14 9.79 -0.89 -12.16
N ALA A 15 10.27 0.18 -11.55
CA ALA A 15 9.65 0.72 -10.33
C ALA A 15 8.18 1.10 -10.55
N ASP A 16 7.83 1.52 -11.78
CA ASP A 16 6.46 1.84 -12.15
C ASP A 16 5.51 0.66 -11.99
N HIS A 17 6.02 -0.55 -12.09
CA HIS A 17 5.24 -1.78 -12.00
C HIS A 17 5.27 -2.37 -10.60
N CYS A 18 5.98 -1.75 -9.66
CA CYS A 18 6.00 -2.20 -8.28
C CYS A 18 4.93 -1.47 -7.50
N GLY A 19 4.19 -2.22 -6.69
CA GLY A 19 3.18 -1.66 -5.79
C GLY A 19 3.68 -1.70 -4.36
N ASN A 20 3.71 -0.55 -3.69
CA ASN A 20 4.01 -0.46 -2.27
C ASN A 20 2.71 -0.45 -1.49
N THR A 21 2.55 -1.40 -0.56
CA THR A 21 1.44 -1.41 0.37
C THR A 21 1.90 -0.76 1.67
N ILE A 22 1.31 0.37 2.01
CA ILE A 22 1.73 1.20 3.13
C ILE A 22 0.58 1.32 4.11
N ILE A 23 0.86 1.10 5.40
CA ILE A 23 -0.14 1.29 6.46
C ILE A 23 -0.05 2.72 6.96
N VAL A 24 -1.20 3.37 7.04
CA VAL A 24 -1.33 4.75 7.54
C VAL A 24 -2.10 4.70 8.85
N SER A 25 -1.59 5.43 9.84
CA SER A 25 -2.17 5.50 11.19
C SER A 25 -2.76 6.88 11.43
N ALA A 26 -4.03 6.92 11.80
CA ALA A 26 -4.66 8.17 12.23
C ALA A 26 -4.15 8.55 13.61
N LYS A 27 -3.82 9.81 13.79
CA LYS A 27 -3.30 10.33 15.07
C LYS A 27 -4.32 11.19 15.79
N LYS A 28 -5.25 11.80 15.04
CA LYS A 28 -6.29 12.66 15.62
C LYS A 28 -7.56 12.56 14.78
N PRO A 29 -8.58 11.81 15.22
CA PRO A 29 -8.57 10.92 16.39
C PRO A 29 -7.69 9.69 16.17
N PRO A 30 -7.13 9.12 17.23
CA PRO A 30 -6.28 7.92 17.12
C PRO A 30 -7.11 6.64 16.99
N GLY A 31 -6.45 5.56 16.61
CA GLY A 31 -7.05 4.23 16.62
C GLY A 31 -7.53 3.72 15.28
N GLU A 32 -7.53 4.55 14.25
CA GLU A 32 -7.90 4.13 12.91
C GLU A 32 -6.68 3.93 12.02
N TYR A 33 -6.78 2.96 11.14
CA TYR A 33 -5.72 2.62 10.20
C TYR A 33 -6.32 2.37 8.82
N CYS A 34 -5.52 2.56 7.78
CA CYS A 34 -5.84 2.10 6.44
C CYS A 34 -4.58 1.59 5.76
N ALA A 35 -4.78 0.80 4.71
CA ALA A 35 -3.70 0.36 3.84
C ALA A 35 -3.82 1.09 2.51
N CYS A 36 -2.70 1.53 1.97
CA CYS A 36 -2.66 2.24 0.69
C CYS A 36 -1.64 1.59 -0.22
N ILE A 37 -2.02 1.39 -1.49
CA ILE A 37 -1.16 0.77 -2.49
C ILE A 37 -0.89 1.80 -3.57
N VAL A 38 0.39 2.15 -3.76
CA VAL A 38 0.82 3.10 -4.79
C VAL A 38 1.99 2.52 -5.56
N ARG A 39 2.27 3.07 -6.75
CA ARG A 39 3.42 2.62 -7.55
C ARG A 39 4.72 2.96 -6.82
N GLY A 40 5.72 2.08 -6.97
CA GLY A 40 7.01 2.27 -6.31
C GLY A 40 7.76 3.51 -6.75
N SER A 41 7.43 4.04 -7.94
CA SER A 41 8.04 5.27 -8.46
C SER A 41 7.36 6.55 -7.96
N GLU A 42 6.27 6.43 -7.19
CA GLU A 42 5.49 7.57 -6.73
C GLU A 42 5.33 7.55 -5.21
N ARG A 43 4.97 8.70 -4.65
CA ARG A 43 4.77 8.84 -3.21
C ARG A 43 3.28 8.89 -2.88
N LEU A 44 2.91 8.31 -1.75
CA LEU A 44 1.55 8.38 -1.25
C LEU A 44 1.22 9.81 -0.83
N ASP A 45 0.08 10.32 -1.26
CA ASP A 45 -0.39 11.65 -0.88
C ASP A 45 -1.14 11.56 0.45
N VAL A 46 -0.39 11.52 1.54
CA VAL A 46 -0.92 11.34 2.90
C VAL A 46 -1.67 12.58 3.36
N ASN A 47 -1.09 13.76 3.12
CA ASN A 47 -1.57 15.00 3.75
C ASN A 47 -2.85 15.56 3.13
N GLN A 48 -3.20 15.15 1.93
CA GLN A 48 -4.42 15.60 1.26
C GLN A 48 -5.37 14.46 0.99
N THR A 49 -4.97 13.52 0.12
CA THR A 49 -5.87 12.47 -0.34
C THR A 49 -6.24 11.49 0.77
N VAL A 50 -5.25 10.90 1.45
CA VAL A 50 -5.53 9.92 2.49
C VAL A 50 -6.22 10.56 3.68
N LYS A 51 -5.79 11.74 4.06
CA LYS A 51 -6.42 12.50 5.14
C LYS A 51 -7.91 12.73 4.87
N ARG A 52 -8.26 13.10 3.64
CA ARG A 52 -9.65 13.28 3.24
C ARG A 52 -10.42 11.95 3.27
N LEU A 53 -9.80 10.88 2.75
CA LEU A 53 -10.44 9.56 2.71
C LEU A 53 -10.73 9.02 4.11
N MET A 54 -9.82 9.22 5.04
CA MET A 54 -9.99 8.76 6.41
C MET A 54 -10.87 9.69 7.24
N GLY A 55 -11.04 10.94 6.81
CA GLY A 55 -11.85 11.91 7.54
C GLY A 55 -11.24 12.31 8.88
N VAL A 56 -9.91 12.32 8.98
CA VAL A 56 -9.19 12.66 10.21
C VAL A 56 -8.40 13.95 10.04
N SER A 57 -8.07 14.60 11.16
CA SER A 57 -7.34 15.86 11.12
C SER A 57 -5.83 15.67 11.17
N ARG A 58 -5.36 14.50 11.57
CA ARG A 58 -3.93 14.22 11.68
C ARG A 58 -3.64 12.75 11.47
N LEU A 59 -2.62 12.45 10.67
CA LEU A 59 -2.22 11.08 10.37
C LEU A 59 -0.76 11.01 9.98
N SER A 60 -0.20 9.81 9.99
CA SER A 60 1.18 9.56 9.58
C SER A 60 1.32 8.11 9.11
N PHE A 61 2.48 7.79 8.52
CA PHE A 61 2.80 6.39 8.24
C PHE A 61 2.87 5.61 9.56
N ALA A 62 2.33 4.40 9.55
CA ALA A 62 2.47 3.51 10.70
C ALA A 62 3.93 3.11 10.86
N SER A 63 4.37 2.96 12.10
CA SER A 63 5.72 2.47 12.40
C SER A 63 5.84 0.99 12.00
N ALA A 64 7.06 0.47 11.99
CA ALA A 64 7.29 -0.96 11.76
C ALA A 64 6.56 -1.81 12.81
N GLU A 65 6.57 -1.37 14.05
CA GLU A 65 5.88 -2.07 15.14
C GLU A 65 4.36 -2.04 14.95
N GLU A 66 3.80 -0.87 14.65
CA GLU A 66 2.36 -0.75 14.39
C GLU A 66 1.94 -1.61 13.20
N THR A 67 2.74 -1.61 12.14
CA THR A 67 2.45 -2.40 10.95
C THR A 67 2.42 -3.88 11.28
N GLN A 68 3.41 -4.37 12.01
CA GLN A 68 3.48 -5.77 12.38
C GLN A 68 2.35 -6.16 13.33
N ASN A 69 2.04 -5.32 14.29
CA ASN A 69 0.95 -5.60 15.24
C ASN A 69 -0.41 -5.66 14.55
N LEU A 70 -0.63 -4.79 13.56
CA LEU A 70 -1.90 -4.74 12.84
C LEU A 70 -2.03 -5.86 11.81
N THR A 71 -0.98 -6.12 11.05
CA THR A 71 -1.05 -6.98 9.86
C THR A 71 -0.39 -8.34 10.05
N GLY A 72 0.46 -8.50 11.04
CA GLY A 72 1.31 -9.68 11.18
C GLY A 72 2.44 -9.73 10.17
N MET A 73 2.65 -8.67 9.40
CA MET A 73 3.63 -8.64 8.33
C MET A 73 4.67 -7.55 8.60
N MET A 74 5.87 -7.74 8.02
CA MET A 74 6.96 -6.77 8.18
C MET A 74 6.76 -5.59 7.25
N ILE A 75 7.08 -4.38 7.75
CA ILE A 75 7.07 -3.19 6.93
C ILE A 75 8.00 -3.40 5.72
N GLY A 76 7.58 -2.93 4.55
CA GLY A 76 8.30 -3.17 3.30
C GLY A 76 7.94 -4.50 2.63
N GLY A 77 7.29 -5.41 3.34
CA GLY A 77 6.82 -6.69 2.81
C GLY A 77 5.31 -6.87 2.90
N VAL A 78 4.57 -5.84 3.27
CA VAL A 78 3.12 -5.93 3.43
C VAL A 78 2.46 -6.22 2.08
N THR A 79 1.53 -7.18 2.10
CA THR A 79 0.72 -7.51 0.94
C THR A 79 -0.72 -7.08 1.19
N PRO A 80 -1.48 -6.69 0.14
CA PRO A 80 -2.90 -6.43 0.33
C PRO A 80 -3.72 -7.70 0.58
N PHE A 81 -3.15 -8.87 0.31
CA PHE A 81 -3.83 -10.14 0.50
C PHE A 81 -3.67 -10.58 1.96
N GLY A 82 -4.77 -10.90 2.62
CA GLY A 82 -4.72 -11.37 4.00
C GLY A 82 -4.67 -10.27 5.05
N LEU A 83 -5.01 -9.05 4.71
CA LEU A 83 -5.12 -7.97 5.69
C LEU A 83 -6.33 -8.19 6.61
N PRO A 84 -6.34 -7.60 7.81
CA PRO A 84 -7.45 -7.78 8.75
C PRO A 84 -8.79 -7.38 8.14
N ALA A 85 -9.84 -8.11 8.48
CA ALA A 85 -11.19 -7.77 8.06
C ALA A 85 -11.58 -6.41 8.64
N GLY A 86 -12.27 -5.60 7.84
CA GLY A 86 -12.69 -4.27 8.26
C GLY A 86 -11.66 -3.18 8.06
N LEU A 87 -10.44 -3.53 7.66
CA LEU A 87 -9.43 -2.53 7.32
C LEU A 87 -9.74 -1.95 5.95
N SER A 88 -9.84 -0.62 5.86
CA SER A 88 -10.03 0.04 4.57
C SER A 88 -8.74 -0.02 3.76
N ILE A 89 -8.85 -0.41 2.50
CA ILE A 89 -7.71 -0.55 1.60
C ILE A 89 -7.96 0.35 0.39
N TYR A 90 -7.03 1.26 0.12
CA TYR A 90 -7.11 2.16 -1.02
C TYR A 90 -5.96 1.85 -1.98
N ALA A 91 -6.28 1.70 -3.26
CA ALA A 91 -5.27 1.46 -4.28
C ALA A 91 -5.33 2.58 -5.31
N ASP A 92 -4.18 3.05 -5.75
CA ASP A 92 -4.13 4.07 -6.79
C ASP A 92 -4.68 3.49 -8.09
N GLU A 93 -5.63 4.15 -8.71
CA GLU A 93 -6.22 3.64 -9.94
C GLU A 93 -5.21 3.56 -11.09
N LYS A 94 -4.09 4.28 -11.01
CA LYS A 94 -3.02 4.17 -12.00
C LYS A 94 -2.46 2.75 -12.10
N LEU A 95 -2.61 1.95 -11.05
CA LEU A 95 -2.17 0.56 -11.08
C LEU A 95 -2.94 -0.26 -12.11
N LEU A 96 -4.19 0.11 -12.38
CA LEU A 96 -5.02 -0.59 -13.36
C LEU A 96 -4.54 -0.43 -14.80
N ALA A 97 -3.74 0.60 -15.07
CA ALA A 97 -3.17 0.83 -16.39
C ALA A 97 -1.96 -0.04 -16.69
N LEU A 98 -1.45 -0.74 -15.68
CA LEU A 98 -0.28 -1.62 -15.82
C LEU A 98 -0.71 -2.98 -16.33
N ASP A 99 0.17 -3.64 -17.08
CA ASP A 99 -0.07 -5.01 -17.53
C ASP A 99 0.23 -6.03 -16.43
N TYR A 100 1.09 -5.68 -15.47
CA TYR A 100 1.34 -6.46 -14.27
C TYR A 100 1.81 -5.55 -13.15
N VAL A 101 1.70 -6.02 -11.91
CA VAL A 101 2.21 -5.30 -10.74
C VAL A 101 2.94 -6.26 -9.82
N ILE A 102 4.05 -5.81 -9.24
CA ILE A 102 4.85 -6.56 -8.28
C ILE A 102 4.48 -6.10 -6.87
N LEU A 103 3.98 -7.01 -6.06
CA LEU A 103 3.49 -6.70 -4.71
C LEU A 103 4.26 -7.51 -3.66
N GLY A 104 4.25 -7.01 -2.43
CA GLY A 104 4.78 -7.75 -1.29
C GLY A 104 4.01 -9.03 -1.03
N SER A 105 4.67 -10.03 -0.47
CA SER A 105 4.10 -11.35 -0.18
C SER A 105 3.92 -11.62 1.31
N GLY A 106 4.07 -10.61 2.15
CA GLY A 106 3.98 -10.74 3.61
C GLY A 106 5.33 -10.78 4.28
N ASN A 107 6.41 -10.93 3.52
CA ASN A 107 7.78 -10.85 4.03
C ASN A 107 8.64 -10.06 3.05
N ARG A 108 9.89 -9.78 3.44
CA ARG A 108 10.77 -8.90 2.68
C ARG A 108 11.59 -9.62 1.63
N SER A 109 11.53 -10.95 1.59
CA SER A 109 12.39 -11.75 0.72
C SER A 109 11.68 -12.28 -0.52
N SER A 110 10.36 -12.12 -0.63
CA SER A 110 9.63 -12.59 -1.81
C SER A 110 8.54 -11.59 -2.21
N LYS A 111 8.14 -11.67 -3.48
CA LYS A 111 7.15 -10.77 -4.06
C LYS A 111 6.22 -11.54 -4.99
N PHE A 112 5.04 -10.99 -5.23
CA PHE A 112 4.08 -11.51 -6.20
C PHE A 112 4.08 -10.66 -7.46
N LYS A 113 3.98 -11.32 -8.61
CA LYS A 113 3.69 -10.66 -9.88
C LYS A 113 2.28 -11.04 -10.28
N ILE A 114 1.38 -10.06 -10.34
CA ILE A 114 -0.04 -10.31 -10.62
C ILE A 114 -0.56 -9.33 -11.68
N ASN A 115 -1.70 -9.69 -12.26
CA ASN A 115 -2.49 -8.73 -13.04
C ASN A 115 -3.17 -7.76 -12.07
N PRO A 116 -3.10 -6.44 -12.29
CA PRO A 116 -3.74 -5.47 -11.39
C PRO A 116 -5.21 -5.72 -11.13
N ALA A 117 -5.93 -6.32 -12.10
CA ALA A 117 -7.35 -6.65 -11.93
C ALA A 117 -7.60 -7.63 -10.77
N GLU A 118 -6.59 -8.38 -10.35
CA GLU A 118 -6.73 -9.28 -9.19
C GLU A 118 -6.98 -8.51 -7.90
N LEU A 119 -6.63 -7.23 -7.87
CA LEU A 119 -6.88 -6.38 -6.70
C LEU A 119 -8.38 -6.15 -6.45
N TYR A 120 -9.21 -6.28 -7.49
CA TYR A 120 -10.67 -6.19 -7.31
C TYR A 120 -11.22 -7.30 -6.41
N LYS A 121 -10.48 -8.39 -6.25
CA LYS A 121 -10.90 -9.51 -5.42
C LYS A 121 -10.58 -9.32 -3.94
N VAL A 122 -9.83 -8.28 -3.60
CA VAL A 122 -9.45 -8.03 -2.20
C VAL A 122 -10.62 -7.39 -1.46
N PRO A 123 -11.12 -8.00 -0.37
CA PRO A 123 -12.23 -7.42 0.38
C PRO A 123 -11.84 -6.06 0.97
N GLY A 124 -12.73 -5.09 0.83
CA GLY A 124 -12.51 -3.75 1.37
C GLY A 124 -11.59 -2.85 0.57
N LEU A 125 -11.12 -3.30 -0.59
CA LEU A 125 -10.25 -2.51 -1.45
C LEU A 125 -11.07 -1.63 -2.40
N ASN A 126 -10.70 -0.36 -2.47
CA ASN A 126 -11.28 0.61 -3.40
C ASN A 126 -10.17 1.31 -4.16
N PHE A 127 -10.36 1.48 -5.47
CA PHE A 127 -9.43 2.26 -6.29
C PHE A 127 -9.74 3.74 -6.14
N VAL A 128 -8.70 4.54 -6.04
CA VAL A 128 -8.80 5.97 -5.75
C VAL A 128 -7.99 6.77 -6.77
N VAL A 129 -8.59 7.85 -7.26
CA VAL A 129 -7.92 8.79 -8.17
C VAL A 129 -6.96 9.65 -7.34
N SER A 130 -5.76 9.88 -7.86
CA SER A 130 -4.77 10.77 -7.24
C SER A 130 -4.36 10.37 -5.83
N LEU A 131 -4.28 9.06 -5.58
CA LEU A 131 -3.79 8.56 -4.28
C LEU A 131 -2.29 8.83 -4.13
N SER A 132 -1.56 8.83 -5.22
CA SER A 132 -0.12 9.08 -5.24
C SER A 132 0.20 10.41 -5.92
N LYS A 133 1.40 10.90 -5.66
CA LYS A 133 1.97 12.07 -6.31
C LYS A 133 3.41 11.81 -6.68
N ASP A 134 3.92 12.59 -7.61
CA ASP A 134 5.30 12.46 -8.09
C ASP A 134 6.36 12.77 -7.03
#